data_0e522502a4343ddd632b0b90802e5494
#
_entry.id   0e522502a4343ddd632b0b90802e5494
#
_cell.length_a   1.000
_cell.length_b   1.000
_cell.length_c   1.000
_cell.angle_alpha   90.00
_cell.angle_beta   90.00
_cell.angle_gamma   90.00
#
_symmetry.space_group_name_H-M   'P 1'
#
loop_
_entity.id
_entity.type
_entity.pdbx_description
1 polymer ?
#
loop_
_entity_poly.entity_id
_entity_poly.type
_entity_poly.pdbx_seq_one_letter_code
_entity_poly.pdbx_strand_id
1 'polypeptide(L)'
;MDGTLIDSQSDILIANNLTLQKFGYQTISYKEVKSIIGQGIMGNIIKSLAMQKVKASNQQKQKMYHYFFSYYKKNVYVKSKPYPGIKNLLKKLQKNYKLAVCSNKLEKLTKIVLQKSDLKQYLDRKSVV
;
A
#
# COMPACT_ATOMS: atom_id res chain seq x y z
N MET A 1 2.22 7.79 -1.68
CA MET A 1 3.48 7.05 -1.49
C MET A 1 3.54 5.86 -2.42
N ASP A 2 2.62 4.93 -2.30
CA ASP A 2 2.48 3.80 -3.23
C ASP A 2 2.22 4.31 -4.66
N GLY A 3 2.93 3.75 -5.64
CA GLY A 3 2.84 4.19 -7.04
C GLY A 3 3.56 5.51 -7.37
N THR A 4 4.23 6.14 -6.40
CA THR A 4 4.98 7.39 -6.58
C THR A 4 6.42 7.25 -6.10
N LEU A 5 6.61 6.97 -4.83
CA LEU A 5 7.95 6.74 -4.24
C LEU A 5 8.32 5.26 -4.25
N ILE A 6 7.34 4.41 -4.00
CA ILE A 6 7.50 2.97 -3.82
C ILE A 6 6.66 2.22 -4.85
N ASP A 7 7.29 1.29 -5.54
CA ASP A 7 6.60 0.24 -6.27
C ASP A 7 6.19 -0.86 -5.27
N SER A 8 4.96 -0.79 -4.83
CA SER A 8 4.37 -1.69 -3.82
C SER A 8 3.32 -2.66 -4.40
N GLN A 9 3.17 -2.68 -5.71
CA GLN A 9 2.09 -3.42 -6.39
C GLN A 9 2.09 -4.91 -6.04
N SER A 10 3.25 -5.55 -6.04
CA SER A 10 3.36 -6.99 -5.78
C SER A 10 2.93 -7.36 -4.35
N ASP A 11 3.38 -6.60 -3.35
CA ASP A 11 3.02 -6.88 -1.96
C ASP A 11 1.54 -6.62 -1.68
N ILE A 12 0.98 -5.56 -2.28
CA ILE A 12 -0.46 -5.28 -2.20
C ILE A 12 -1.28 -6.37 -2.90
N LEU A 13 -0.87 -6.80 -4.09
CA LEU A 13 -1.55 -7.86 -4.84
C LEU A 13 -1.60 -9.17 -4.05
N ILE A 14 -0.49 -9.57 -3.45
CA ILE A 14 -0.42 -10.79 -2.65
C ILE A 14 -1.40 -10.71 -1.47
N ALA A 15 -1.35 -9.62 -0.69
CA ALA A 15 -2.24 -9.43 0.45
C ALA A 15 -3.72 -9.40 0.04
N ASN A 16 -4.03 -8.71 -1.07
CA ASN A 16 -5.38 -8.62 -1.60
C ASN A 16 -5.91 -9.98 -2.06
N ASN A 17 -5.12 -10.73 -2.82
CA ASN A 17 -5.51 -12.03 -3.34
C ASN A 17 -5.64 -13.10 -2.26
N LEU A 18 -4.76 -13.12 -1.27
CA LEU A 18 -4.93 -13.98 -0.10
C LEU A 18 -6.23 -13.69 0.64
N THR A 19 -6.59 -12.41 0.77
CA THR A 19 -7.85 -12.00 1.39
C THR A 19 -9.04 -12.46 0.54
N LEU A 20 -9.03 -12.21 -0.76
CA LEU A 20 -10.11 -12.65 -1.66
C LEU A 20 -10.32 -14.16 -1.60
N GLN A 21 -9.24 -14.95 -1.70
CA GLN A 21 -9.30 -16.42 -1.61
C GLN A 21 -9.85 -16.90 -0.27
N LYS A 22 -9.40 -16.30 0.84
CA LYS A 22 -9.88 -16.65 2.20
C LYS A 22 -11.39 -16.52 2.33
N PHE A 23 -11.99 -15.54 1.66
CA PHE A 23 -13.43 -15.26 1.71
C PHE A 23 -14.21 -15.81 0.52
N GLY A 24 -13.59 -16.66 -0.32
CA GLY A 24 -14.26 -17.37 -1.41
C GLY A 24 -14.46 -16.56 -2.69
N TYR A 25 -13.72 -15.47 -2.87
CA TYR A 25 -13.76 -14.63 -4.07
C TYR A 25 -12.61 -14.96 -5.03
N GLN A 26 -12.77 -14.57 -6.28
CA GLN A 26 -11.74 -14.72 -7.30
C GLN A 26 -10.58 -13.73 -7.04
N THR A 27 -9.38 -14.15 -7.38
CA THR A 27 -8.20 -13.28 -7.36
C THR A 27 -8.21 -12.30 -8.51
N ILE A 28 -7.48 -11.20 -8.36
CA ILE A 28 -7.22 -10.25 -9.43
C ILE A 28 -5.80 -10.42 -9.98
N SER A 29 -5.58 -10.00 -11.21
CA SER A 29 -4.28 -10.06 -11.88
C SER A 29 -3.37 -8.90 -11.49
N TYR A 30 -2.07 -9.04 -11.79
CA TYR A 30 -1.09 -7.96 -11.62
C TYR A 30 -1.44 -6.72 -12.44
N LYS A 31 -2.07 -6.90 -13.61
CA LYS A 31 -2.52 -5.78 -14.44
C LYS A 31 -3.66 -4.99 -13.76
N GLU A 32 -4.54 -5.69 -13.09
CA GLU A 32 -5.71 -5.10 -12.41
C GLU A 32 -5.37 -4.42 -11.09
N VAL A 33 -4.30 -4.85 -10.40
CA VAL A 33 -3.96 -4.29 -9.09
C VAL A 33 -3.70 -2.78 -9.13
N LYS A 34 -3.23 -2.23 -10.24
CA LYS A 34 -3.01 -0.79 -10.42
C LYS A 34 -4.29 0.02 -10.24
N SER A 35 -5.43 -0.53 -10.66
CA SER A 35 -6.72 0.17 -10.57
C SER A 35 -7.29 0.22 -9.16
N ILE A 36 -6.83 -0.63 -8.26
CA ILE A 36 -7.33 -0.67 -6.88
C ILE A 36 -6.47 0.10 -5.88
N ILE A 37 -5.19 0.32 -6.18
CA ILE A 37 -4.24 1.01 -5.29
C ILE A 37 -4.61 2.49 -5.13
N GLY A 38 -4.40 3.03 -3.93
CA GLY A 38 -4.47 4.46 -3.64
C GLY A 38 -5.54 4.89 -2.64
N GLN A 39 -6.48 4.02 -2.31
CA GLN A 39 -7.56 4.31 -1.34
C GLN A 39 -7.47 3.50 -0.04
N GLY A 40 -6.29 2.99 0.28
CA GLY A 40 -6.05 2.16 1.45
C GLY A 40 -6.65 0.76 1.35
N ILE A 41 -6.54 -0.02 2.42
CA ILE A 41 -6.94 -1.44 2.45
C ILE A 41 -8.43 -1.63 2.12
N MET A 42 -9.30 -0.84 2.77
CA MET A 42 -10.74 -0.94 2.52
C MET A 42 -11.09 -0.58 1.07
N GLY A 43 -10.43 0.43 0.50
CA GLY A 43 -10.60 0.79 -0.91
C GLY A 43 -10.18 -0.34 -1.85
N ASN A 44 -9.07 -1.02 -1.56
CA ASN A 44 -8.62 -2.17 -2.34
C ASN A 44 -9.67 -3.30 -2.32
N ILE A 45 -10.23 -3.62 -1.15
CA ILE A 45 -11.27 -4.63 -0.98
C ILE A 45 -12.53 -4.25 -1.77
N ILE A 46 -13.04 -3.04 -1.58
CA ILE A 46 -14.26 -2.56 -2.25
C ILE A 46 -14.11 -2.62 -3.76
N LYS A 47 -12.99 -2.13 -4.30
CA LYS A 47 -12.74 -2.14 -5.74
C LYS A 47 -12.58 -3.55 -6.29
N SER A 48 -11.89 -4.45 -5.58
CA SER A 48 -11.75 -5.85 -6.01
C SER A 48 -13.09 -6.59 -6.06
N LEU A 49 -14.00 -6.33 -5.12
CA LEU A 49 -15.35 -6.88 -5.13
C LEU A 49 -16.19 -6.27 -6.26
N ALA A 50 -16.09 -4.97 -6.48
CA ALA A 50 -16.79 -4.28 -7.57
C ALA A 50 -16.39 -4.81 -8.96
N MET A 51 -15.11 -5.10 -9.17
CA MET A 51 -14.60 -5.69 -10.43
C MET A 51 -15.24 -7.06 -10.72
N GLN A 52 -15.57 -7.82 -9.68
CA GLN A 52 -16.23 -9.13 -9.80
C GLN A 52 -17.77 -9.02 -9.79
N LYS A 53 -18.31 -7.81 -9.70
CA LYS A 53 -19.75 -7.54 -9.56
C LYS A 53 -20.37 -8.27 -8.36
N VAL A 54 -19.62 -8.40 -7.27
CA VAL A 54 -20.02 -9.07 -6.04
C VAL A 54 -20.33 -8.04 -4.97
N LYS A 55 -21.42 -8.28 -4.25
CA LYS A 55 -21.80 -7.49 -3.06
C LYS A 55 -21.42 -8.26 -1.80
N ALA A 56 -20.74 -7.60 -0.89
CA ALA A 56 -20.44 -8.10 0.45
C ALA A 56 -21.04 -7.19 1.49
N SER A 57 -21.52 -7.76 2.61
CA SER A 57 -22.02 -6.97 3.75
C SER A 57 -20.90 -6.13 4.37
N ASN A 58 -21.26 -5.07 5.10
CA ASN A 58 -20.27 -4.28 5.83
C ASN A 58 -19.50 -5.12 6.84
N GLN A 59 -20.17 -6.04 7.52
CA GLN A 59 -19.53 -6.96 8.46
C GLN A 59 -18.49 -7.84 7.77
N GLN A 60 -18.81 -8.38 6.60
CA GLN A 60 -17.87 -9.20 5.82
C GLN A 60 -16.66 -8.38 5.35
N LYS A 61 -16.87 -7.16 4.85
CA LYS A 61 -15.78 -6.25 4.46
C LYS A 61 -14.86 -5.93 5.65
N GLN A 62 -15.40 -5.76 6.86
CA GLN A 62 -14.60 -5.55 8.06
C GLN A 62 -13.75 -6.77 8.40
N LYS A 63 -14.29 -7.99 8.29
CA LYS A 63 -13.53 -9.23 8.47
C LYS A 63 -12.42 -9.35 7.42
N MET A 64 -12.70 -9.00 6.17
CA MET A 64 -11.71 -8.97 5.09
C MET A 64 -10.61 -7.93 5.38
N TYR A 65 -10.97 -6.75 5.86
CA TYR A 65 -10.02 -5.72 6.26
C TYR A 65 -9.06 -6.21 7.34
N HIS A 66 -9.58 -6.83 8.40
CA HIS A 66 -8.74 -7.35 9.49
C HIS A 66 -7.80 -8.46 9.01
N TYR A 67 -8.26 -9.34 8.14
CA TYR A 67 -7.43 -10.39 7.57
C TYR A 67 -6.31 -9.80 6.70
N PHE A 68 -6.65 -8.89 5.79
CA PHE A 68 -5.70 -8.18 4.95
C PHE A 68 -4.65 -7.46 5.81
N PHE A 69 -5.10 -6.68 6.78
CA PHE A 69 -4.21 -5.90 7.64
C PHE A 69 -3.25 -6.80 8.43
N SER A 70 -3.74 -7.89 9.00
CA SER A 70 -2.92 -8.82 9.80
C SER A 70 -1.79 -9.44 8.97
N TYR A 71 -2.06 -9.81 7.74
CA TYR A 71 -1.05 -10.31 6.81
C TYR A 71 -0.11 -9.18 6.34
N TYR A 72 -0.69 -8.10 5.83
CA TYR A 72 0.05 -7.01 5.19
C TYR A 72 0.97 -6.26 6.15
N LYS A 73 0.58 -6.10 7.40
CA LYS A 73 1.43 -5.52 8.46
C LYS A 73 2.78 -6.22 8.58
N LYS A 74 2.81 -7.52 8.42
CA LYS A 74 4.04 -8.34 8.48
C LYS A 74 4.80 -8.38 7.16
N ASN A 75 4.12 -8.13 6.04
CA ASN A 75 4.63 -8.35 4.68
C ASN A 75 4.54 -7.09 3.80
N VAL A 76 4.49 -5.92 4.40
CA VAL A 76 4.29 -4.64 3.69
C VAL A 76 5.47 -4.24 2.80
N TYR A 77 6.63 -4.82 3.01
CA TYR A 77 7.85 -4.51 2.26
C TYR A 77 8.70 -5.77 2.05
N VAL A 78 8.21 -6.69 1.24
CA VAL A 78 8.91 -7.94 0.86
C VAL A 78 9.43 -7.82 -0.57
N LYS A 79 8.55 -7.51 -1.53
CA LYS A 79 8.88 -7.27 -2.94
C LYS A 79 8.87 -5.78 -3.31
N SER A 80 8.40 -4.93 -2.42
CA SER A 80 8.36 -3.49 -2.61
C SER A 80 9.76 -2.90 -2.68
N LYS A 81 9.93 -1.86 -3.50
CA LYS A 81 11.19 -1.12 -3.66
C LYS A 81 10.91 0.32 -4.08
N PRO A 82 11.82 1.25 -3.78
CA PRO A 82 11.73 2.58 -4.36
C PRO A 82 11.80 2.53 -5.89
N TYR A 83 11.08 3.41 -6.56
CA TYR A 83 11.27 3.58 -8.00
C TYR A 83 12.69 4.04 -8.31
N PRO A 84 13.25 3.66 -9.49
CA PRO A 84 14.57 4.12 -9.91
C PRO A 84 14.70 5.65 -9.84
N GLY A 85 15.80 6.14 -9.25
CA GLY A 85 16.08 7.57 -9.13
C GLY A 85 15.46 8.29 -7.94
N ILE A 86 14.50 7.69 -7.24
CA ILE A 86 13.81 8.33 -6.10
C ILE A 86 14.78 8.70 -4.97
N LYS A 87 15.66 7.81 -4.56
CA LYS A 87 16.65 8.11 -3.50
C LYS A 87 17.53 9.30 -3.87
N ASN A 88 18.03 9.33 -5.09
CA ASN A 88 18.88 10.44 -5.58
C ASN A 88 18.10 11.76 -5.64
N LEU A 89 16.84 11.72 -6.08
CA LEU A 89 15.97 12.89 -6.13
C LEU A 89 15.74 13.45 -4.73
N LEU A 90 15.32 12.61 -3.77
CA LEU A 90 15.08 13.03 -2.39
C LEU A 90 16.34 13.57 -1.73
N LYS A 91 17.51 12.94 -1.97
CA LYS A 91 18.81 13.43 -1.49
C LYS A 91 19.15 14.83 -2.01
N LYS A 92 18.80 15.13 -3.26
CA LYS A 92 18.99 16.47 -3.83
C LYS A 92 18.01 17.48 -3.23
N LEU A 93 16.74 17.12 -3.17
CA LEU A 93 15.68 18.02 -2.71
C LEU A 93 15.82 18.40 -1.24
N GLN A 94 16.23 17.48 -0.35
CA GLN A 94 16.37 17.76 1.08
C GLN A 94 17.39 18.86 1.41
N LYS A 95 18.30 19.18 0.48
CA LYS A 95 19.28 20.25 0.68
C LYS A 95 18.64 21.63 0.73
N ASN A 96 17.54 21.83 0.00
CA ASN A 96 16.87 23.13 -0.14
C ASN A 96 15.42 23.12 0.34
N TYR A 97 14.85 21.94 0.60
CA TYR A 97 13.41 21.80 0.95
C TYR A 97 13.25 20.86 2.14
N LYS A 98 12.24 21.15 2.95
CA LYS A 98 11.71 20.18 3.93
C LYS A 98 10.74 19.26 3.20
N LEU A 99 10.97 17.94 3.32
CA LEU A 99 10.20 16.96 2.58
C LEU A 99 9.24 16.23 3.51
N ALA A 100 8.00 16.05 3.05
CA ALA A 100 6.93 15.37 3.78
C ALA A 100 6.27 14.31 2.90
N VAL A 101 5.74 13.25 3.52
CA VAL A 101 4.90 12.26 2.84
C VAL A 101 3.45 12.47 3.22
N CYS A 102 2.60 12.65 2.21
CA CYS A 102 1.14 12.61 2.34
C CYS A 102 0.65 11.33 1.63
N SER A 103 -0.11 10.49 2.33
CA SER A 103 -0.53 9.19 1.80
C SER A 103 -1.83 8.71 2.45
N ASN A 104 -2.67 8.02 1.67
CA ASN A 104 -3.85 7.31 2.18
C ASN A 104 -3.50 5.98 2.87
N LYS A 105 -2.25 5.57 2.81
CA LYS A 105 -1.76 4.40 3.55
C LYS A 105 -1.74 4.71 5.05
N LEU A 106 -2.16 3.75 5.86
CA LEU A 106 -2.10 3.89 7.32
C LEU A 106 -0.72 4.34 7.78
N GLU A 107 -0.68 5.32 8.66
CA GLU A 107 0.57 5.91 9.18
C GLU A 107 1.56 4.85 9.69
N LYS A 108 1.05 3.87 10.42
CA LYS A 108 1.85 2.76 10.96
C LYS A 108 2.56 1.95 9.85
N LEU A 109 1.84 1.64 8.77
CA LEU A 109 2.41 0.93 7.62
C LEU A 109 3.35 1.82 6.81
N THR A 110 3.01 3.09 6.65
CA THR A 110 3.86 4.09 5.98
C THR A 110 5.22 4.21 6.66
N LYS A 111 5.24 4.29 7.99
CA LYS A 111 6.50 4.34 8.77
C LYS A 111 7.37 3.11 8.54
N ILE A 112 6.79 1.92 8.52
CA ILE A 112 7.53 0.67 8.25
C ILE A 112 8.14 0.71 6.85
N VAL A 113 7.37 1.08 5.82
CA VAL A 113 7.85 1.16 4.44
C VAL A 113 8.99 2.17 4.29
N LEU A 114 8.83 3.37 4.85
CA LEU A 114 9.85 4.42 4.79
C LEU A 114 11.15 4.00 5.48
N GLN A 115 11.06 3.28 6.59
CA GLN A 115 12.23 2.77 7.30
C GLN A 115 12.93 1.68 6.50
N LYS A 116 12.19 0.68 6.01
CA LYS A 116 12.76 -0.45 5.26
C LYS A 116 13.32 -0.04 3.88
N SER A 117 12.76 1.02 3.28
CA SER A 117 13.24 1.56 2.00
C SER A 117 14.41 2.53 2.14
N ASP A 118 14.83 2.87 3.36
CA ASP A 118 15.84 3.91 3.68
C ASP A 118 15.43 5.33 3.21
N LEU A 119 14.15 5.56 2.92
CA LEU A 119 13.68 6.89 2.52
C LEU A 119 13.43 7.82 3.70
N LYS A 120 13.22 7.26 4.90
CA LYS A 120 12.94 8.04 6.11
C LYS A 120 14.00 9.10 6.41
N GLN A 121 15.26 8.84 6.11
CA GLN A 121 16.37 9.75 6.35
C GLN A 121 16.29 11.07 5.56
N TYR A 122 15.53 11.11 4.46
CA TYR A 122 15.36 12.30 3.62
C TYR A 122 14.12 13.12 3.98
N LEU A 123 13.31 12.64 4.91
CA LEU A 123 12.02 13.23 5.28
C LEU A 123 12.10 13.92 6.64
N ASP A 124 11.33 14.99 6.81
CA ASP A 124 11.19 15.65 8.09
C ASP A 124 10.43 14.75 9.09
N ARG A 125 10.84 14.78 10.36
CA ARG A 125 10.33 13.89 11.42
C ARG A 125 8.82 14.00 11.67
N LYS A 126 8.18 15.12 11.28
CA LYS A 126 6.76 15.39 11.54
C LYS A 126 5.84 15.12 10.37
N SER A 127 6.31 14.47 9.33
CA SER A 127 5.72 14.53 8.00
C SER A 127 5.03 13.26 7.51
N VAL A 128 4.33 12.54 8.36
CA VAL A 128 3.37 11.51 7.89
C VAL A 128 1.98 12.00 8.22
N VAL A 129 1.30 12.42 7.20
CA VAL A 129 -0.11 12.85 7.29
C VAL A 129 -0.97 11.82 6.59
#